data_f891031e01d39197d90a9f0c83ff2298
#
_entry.id   f891031e01d39197d90a9f0c83ff2298
#
_cell.length_a   1.000
_cell.length_b   1.000
_cell.length_c   1.000
_cell.angle_alpha   90.00
_cell.angle_beta   90.00
_cell.angle_gamma   90.00
#
_symmetry.space_group_name_H-M   'P 1'
#
loop_
_entity.id
_entity.type
_entity.pdbx_description
1 polymer ?
#
loop_
_entity_poly.entity_id
_entity_poly.type
_entity_poly.pdbx_seq_one_letter_code
_entity_poly.pdbx_strand_id
1 'polypeptide(L)'
;AASDVYKRQVYGYTHHINRLMIISNLMNLCRIKPVEIYNWFMEMSIDSSDWVMVPNVYGMSTYADGGLMSTKPYICGSNYILKMSNFKKGEWCDILDGLYWKFIDDHREFFNSNPRLSLVTRSLDRMKNERKEKIFFSATEFIEKHTI
;
A
#
# COMPACT_ATOMS: atom_id res chain seq x y z
N ALA A 1 0.90 11.30 3.72
CA ALA A 1 1.82 10.41 4.45
C ALA A 1 2.58 11.14 5.57
N ALA A 2 3.41 12.16 5.26
CA ALA A 2 4.18 12.88 6.30
C ALA A 2 3.28 13.48 7.40
N SER A 3 2.13 14.08 7.04
CA SER A 3 1.15 14.62 8.00
C SER A 3 0.57 13.54 8.91
N ASP A 4 0.33 12.34 8.41
CA ASP A 4 -0.27 11.25 9.17
C ASP A 4 0.77 10.60 10.09
N VAL A 5 2.01 10.47 9.65
CA VAL A 5 3.14 10.05 10.47
C VAL A 5 3.38 11.06 11.60
N TYR A 6 3.35 12.36 11.31
CA TYR A 6 3.47 13.41 12.33
C TYR A 6 2.35 13.33 13.38
N LYS A 7 1.10 13.21 12.98
CA LYS A 7 -0.04 13.06 13.90
C LYS A 7 0.13 11.84 14.78
N ARG A 8 0.55 10.71 14.22
CA ARG A 8 0.82 9.51 14.98
C ARG A 8 1.96 9.74 16.00
N GLN A 9 3.05 10.41 15.60
CA GLN A 9 4.17 10.71 16.49
C GLN A 9 3.77 11.59 17.68
N VAL A 10 2.91 12.59 17.44
CA VAL A 10 2.49 13.54 18.47
C VAL A 10 1.39 12.98 19.37
N TYR A 11 0.42 12.25 18.81
CA TYR A 11 -0.77 11.82 19.52
C TYR A 11 -0.78 10.31 19.83
N GLY A 12 0.16 9.53 19.30
CA GLY A 12 0.12 8.05 19.35
C GLY A 12 -1.09 7.44 18.63
N TYR A 13 -1.81 8.25 17.83
CA TYR A 13 -3.07 7.88 17.19
C TYR A 13 -3.18 8.44 15.78
N THR A 14 -3.75 7.63 14.90
CA THR A 14 -4.16 8.04 13.55
C THR A 14 -5.41 7.25 13.16
N HIS A 15 -6.35 7.89 12.47
CA HIS A 15 -7.59 7.25 12.03
C HIS A 15 -7.33 5.96 11.23
N HIS A 16 -8.18 4.95 11.43
CA HIS A 16 -8.04 3.62 10.81
C HIS A 16 -7.80 3.67 9.29
N ILE A 17 -8.56 4.49 8.56
CA ILE A 17 -8.38 4.62 7.10
C ILE A 17 -6.98 5.14 6.74
N ASN A 18 -6.42 6.07 7.51
CA ASN A 18 -5.06 6.56 7.27
C ASN A 18 -4.02 5.49 7.57
N ARG A 19 -4.24 4.68 8.60
CA ARG A 19 -3.37 3.52 8.90
C ARG A 19 -3.37 2.54 7.75
N LEU A 20 -4.54 2.15 7.26
CA LEU A 20 -4.71 1.15 6.22
C LEU A 20 -4.28 1.66 4.84
N MET A 21 -4.88 2.76 4.38
CA MET A 21 -4.78 3.22 2.99
C MET A 21 -3.57 4.12 2.71
N ILE A 22 -2.87 4.60 3.73
CA ILE A 22 -1.69 5.44 3.57
C ILE A 22 -0.45 4.72 4.11
N ILE A 23 -0.41 4.49 5.43
CA ILE A 23 0.80 3.98 6.08
C ILE A 23 1.04 2.52 5.69
N SER A 24 0.09 1.65 5.99
CA SER A 24 0.21 0.22 5.72
C SER A 24 0.27 -0.09 4.22
N ASN A 25 -0.51 0.64 3.41
CA ASN A 25 -0.44 0.54 1.95
C ASN A 25 0.98 0.84 1.43
N LEU A 26 1.60 1.93 1.88
CA LEU A 26 2.96 2.27 1.47
C LEU A 26 3.96 1.19 1.90
N MET A 27 3.90 0.75 3.16
CA MET A 27 4.78 -0.30 3.68
C MET A 27 4.65 -1.61 2.88
N ASN A 28 3.41 -2.04 2.60
CA ASN A 28 3.14 -3.24 1.81
C ASN A 28 3.65 -3.12 0.37
N LEU A 29 3.40 -1.99 -0.28
CA LEU A 29 3.89 -1.73 -1.64
C LEU A 29 5.43 -1.64 -1.72
N CYS A 30 6.09 -1.24 -0.62
CA CYS A 30 7.55 -1.29 -0.48
C CYS A 30 8.10 -2.67 -0.12
N ARG A 31 7.29 -3.72 -0.10
CA ARG A 31 7.68 -5.10 0.19
C ARG A 31 8.14 -5.34 1.64
N ILE A 32 7.74 -4.49 2.58
CA ILE A 32 8.02 -4.72 4.00
C ILE A 32 7.25 -5.96 4.45
N LYS A 33 7.90 -6.83 5.20
CA LYS A 33 7.30 -8.08 5.68
C LYS A 33 6.08 -7.80 6.56
N PRO A 34 4.99 -8.57 6.43
CA PRO A 34 3.79 -8.36 7.24
C PRO A 34 4.05 -8.31 8.75
N VAL A 35 4.98 -9.11 9.25
CA VAL A 35 5.35 -9.11 10.68
C VAL A 35 5.98 -7.77 11.11
N GLU A 36 6.80 -7.16 10.27
CA GLU A 36 7.40 -5.86 10.56
C GLU A 36 6.36 -4.73 10.56
N ILE A 37 5.40 -4.80 9.62
CA ILE A 37 4.26 -3.87 9.59
C ILE A 37 3.42 -4.01 10.87
N TYR A 38 3.15 -5.25 11.30
CA TYR A 38 2.44 -5.53 12.54
C TYR A 38 3.18 -4.98 13.76
N ASN A 39 4.48 -5.31 13.92
CA ASN A 39 5.30 -4.83 15.02
C ASN A 39 5.31 -3.30 15.08
N TRP A 40 5.48 -2.66 13.93
CA TRP A 40 5.47 -1.20 13.84
C TRP A 40 4.16 -0.59 14.38
N PHE A 41 2.99 -1.16 14.00
CA PHE A 41 1.72 -0.67 14.51
C PHE A 41 1.55 -0.93 16.02
N MET A 42 2.00 -2.10 16.50
CA MET A 42 1.93 -2.42 17.92
C MET A 42 2.77 -1.47 18.78
N GLU A 43 3.95 -1.11 18.32
CA GLU A 43 4.85 -0.19 19.04
C GLU A 43 4.41 1.28 18.92
N MET A 44 3.87 1.65 17.77
CA MET A 44 3.66 3.05 17.41
C MET A 44 2.26 3.59 17.65
N SER A 45 1.32 2.79 18.11
CA SER A 45 -0.07 3.22 18.34
C SER A 45 -0.55 2.84 19.74
N ILE A 46 -1.08 3.81 20.47
CA ILE A 46 -1.54 3.64 21.85
C ILE A 46 -2.78 2.76 22.00
N ASP A 47 -3.54 2.58 20.92
CA ASP A 47 -4.78 1.80 20.86
C ASP A 47 -4.59 0.46 20.13
N SER A 48 -3.35 0.05 19.88
CA SER A 48 -3.05 -1.23 19.24
C SER A 48 -3.22 -2.39 20.22
N SER A 49 -3.81 -3.46 19.71
CA SER A 49 -3.96 -4.74 20.39
C SER A 49 -4.02 -5.86 19.37
N ASP A 50 -3.63 -7.08 19.75
CA ASP A 50 -3.54 -8.22 18.82
C ASP A 50 -4.84 -8.46 18.07
N TRP A 51 -5.99 -8.49 18.78
CA TRP A 51 -7.29 -8.77 18.18
C TRP A 51 -7.71 -7.71 17.11
N VAL A 52 -7.13 -6.51 17.17
CA VAL A 52 -7.36 -5.45 16.18
C VAL A 52 -6.30 -5.49 15.08
N MET A 53 -5.01 -5.60 15.44
CA MET A 53 -3.91 -5.45 14.49
C MET A 53 -3.70 -6.69 13.64
N VAL A 54 -3.91 -7.89 14.17
CA VAL A 54 -3.81 -9.13 13.38
C VAL A 54 -4.73 -9.10 12.16
N PRO A 55 -6.06 -8.92 12.29
CA PRO A 55 -6.93 -8.84 11.11
C PRO A 55 -6.66 -7.64 10.21
N ASN A 56 -6.27 -6.51 10.77
CA ASN A 56 -5.99 -5.31 9.98
C ASN A 56 -4.72 -5.43 9.15
N VAL A 57 -3.64 -5.97 9.70
CA VAL A 57 -2.36 -6.09 9.00
C VAL A 57 -2.35 -7.33 8.11
N TYR A 58 -2.56 -8.52 8.67
CA TYR A 58 -2.45 -9.77 7.91
C TYR A 58 -3.64 -10.00 6.96
N GLY A 59 -4.86 -9.60 7.38
CA GLY A 59 -6.06 -9.79 6.57
C GLY A 59 -6.27 -8.69 5.55
N MET A 60 -6.46 -7.45 6.00
CA MET A 60 -6.86 -6.35 5.10
C MET A 60 -5.69 -5.74 4.34
N SER A 61 -4.61 -5.38 5.03
CA SER A 61 -3.52 -4.62 4.44
C SER A 61 -2.65 -5.46 3.52
N THR A 62 -2.04 -6.51 4.05
CA THR A 62 -1.05 -7.31 3.32
C THR A 62 -1.65 -8.52 2.61
N TYR A 63 -2.88 -8.93 2.98
CA TYR A 63 -3.52 -10.13 2.48
C TYR A 63 -2.74 -11.43 2.78
N ALA A 64 -1.91 -11.41 3.82
CA ALA A 64 -1.03 -12.51 4.18
C ALA A 64 -1.78 -13.72 4.77
N ASP A 65 -3.05 -13.55 5.13
CA ASP A 65 -3.96 -14.59 5.59
C ASP A 65 -4.57 -15.44 4.45
N GLY A 66 -4.23 -15.13 3.19
CA GLY A 66 -4.77 -15.81 2.02
C GLY A 66 -6.25 -15.51 1.72
N GLY A 67 -6.82 -14.46 2.31
CA GLY A 67 -8.18 -14.02 2.02
C GLY A 67 -9.25 -14.52 2.99
N LEU A 68 -8.87 -14.89 4.21
CA LEU A 68 -9.82 -15.24 5.27
C LEU A 68 -10.66 -14.04 5.70
N MET A 69 -10.03 -12.87 5.84
CA MET A 69 -10.67 -11.64 6.33
C MET A 69 -11.26 -10.78 5.21
N SER A 70 -10.62 -10.72 4.06
CA SER A 70 -11.05 -9.83 2.98
C SER A 70 -11.04 -10.52 1.62
N THR A 71 -11.87 -10.03 0.70
CA THR A 71 -11.97 -10.58 -0.66
C THR A 71 -10.87 -10.08 -1.60
N LYS A 72 -10.11 -9.09 -1.17
CA LYS A 72 -8.99 -8.48 -1.92
C LYS A 72 -8.08 -7.71 -0.99
N PRO A 73 -6.79 -7.55 -1.33
CA PRO A 73 -5.90 -6.67 -0.58
C PRO A 73 -6.35 -5.20 -0.69
N TYR A 74 -6.19 -4.45 0.39
CA TYR A 74 -6.51 -3.01 0.43
C TYR A 74 -5.28 -2.20 0.02
N ILE A 75 -4.97 -2.26 -1.28
CA ILE A 75 -3.91 -1.47 -1.88
C ILE A 75 -4.48 -0.39 -2.80
N CYS A 76 -3.78 0.74 -2.91
CA CYS A 76 -4.20 1.83 -3.77
C CYS A 76 -3.00 2.60 -4.35
N GLY A 77 -3.21 3.18 -5.53
CA GLY A 77 -2.32 4.16 -6.14
C GLY A 77 -2.72 5.60 -5.80
N SER A 78 -2.06 6.56 -6.46
CA SER A 78 -2.22 7.99 -6.20
C SER A 78 -3.65 8.52 -6.41
N ASN A 79 -4.38 7.96 -7.36
CA ASN A 79 -5.76 8.38 -7.67
C ASN A 79 -6.70 8.29 -6.47
N TYR A 80 -6.57 7.25 -5.65
CA TYR A 80 -7.38 7.11 -4.44
C TYR A 80 -7.07 8.22 -3.45
N ILE A 81 -5.79 8.47 -3.18
CA ILE A 81 -5.35 9.50 -2.24
C ILE A 81 -5.76 10.89 -2.70
N LEU A 82 -5.62 11.20 -4.00
CA LEU A 82 -6.05 12.48 -4.57
C LEU A 82 -7.56 12.72 -4.44
N LYS A 83 -8.39 11.66 -4.54
CA LYS A 83 -9.84 11.77 -4.39
C LYS A 83 -10.28 11.90 -2.93
N MET A 84 -9.54 11.31 -2.01
CA MET A 84 -9.92 11.20 -0.59
C MET A 84 -9.21 12.22 0.30
N SER A 85 -8.40 13.09 -0.28
CA SER A 85 -7.62 14.08 0.48
C SER A 85 -7.49 15.41 -0.27
N ASN A 86 -6.93 16.41 0.42
CA ASN A 86 -6.61 17.72 -0.16
C ASN A 86 -5.21 17.76 -0.81
N PHE A 87 -4.54 16.62 -0.98
CA PHE A 87 -3.24 16.58 -1.63
C PHE A 87 -3.34 16.93 -3.11
N LYS A 88 -2.40 17.75 -3.56
CA LYS A 88 -2.27 18.10 -4.98
C LYS A 88 -1.38 17.09 -5.69
N LYS A 89 -1.62 16.92 -6.99
CA LYS A 89 -0.77 16.09 -7.85
C LYS A 89 0.67 16.62 -7.84
N GLY A 90 1.63 15.72 -7.73
CA GLY A 90 3.06 16.00 -7.69
C GLY A 90 3.88 14.73 -7.99
N GLU A 91 5.19 14.82 -7.86
CA GLU A 91 6.13 13.72 -8.12
C GLU A 91 5.82 12.45 -7.31
N TRP A 92 5.33 12.60 -6.09
CA TRP A 92 4.90 11.49 -5.25
C TRP A 92 3.84 10.58 -5.92
N CYS A 93 3.08 11.11 -6.88
CA CYS A 93 2.08 10.32 -7.60
C CYS A 93 2.76 9.29 -8.52
N ASP A 94 3.82 9.66 -9.21
CA ASP A 94 4.55 8.73 -10.08
C ASP A 94 5.24 7.64 -9.26
N ILE A 95 5.78 7.98 -8.09
CA ILE A 95 6.38 7.02 -7.15
C ILE A 95 5.31 6.03 -6.65
N LEU A 96 4.20 6.53 -6.11
CA LEU A 96 3.15 5.68 -5.54
C LEU A 96 2.45 4.83 -6.61
N ASP A 97 2.19 5.39 -7.79
CA ASP A 97 1.63 4.64 -8.91
C ASP A 97 2.63 3.58 -9.40
N GLY A 98 3.92 3.90 -9.42
CA GLY A 98 4.97 2.93 -9.75
C GLY A 98 5.01 1.77 -8.76
N LEU A 99 5.00 2.04 -7.47
CA LEU A 99 4.94 1.03 -6.40
C LEU A 99 3.70 0.14 -6.55
N TYR A 100 2.53 0.76 -6.77
CA TYR A 100 1.26 0.06 -6.94
C TYR A 100 1.25 -0.86 -8.18
N TRP A 101 1.62 -0.33 -9.34
CA TRP A 101 1.62 -1.10 -10.57
C TRP A 101 2.70 -2.17 -10.63
N LYS A 102 3.88 -1.90 -10.05
CA LYS A 102 4.94 -2.90 -9.91
C LYS A 102 4.53 -4.02 -8.95
N PHE A 103 3.83 -3.71 -7.86
CA PHE A 103 3.28 -4.72 -6.96
C PHE A 103 2.31 -5.66 -7.68
N ILE A 104 1.42 -5.11 -8.51
CA ILE A 104 0.47 -5.90 -9.31
C ILE A 104 1.20 -6.74 -10.36
N ASP A 105 2.24 -6.20 -10.99
CA ASP A 105 3.05 -6.91 -11.98
C ASP A 105 3.78 -8.12 -11.37
N ASP A 106 4.37 -7.93 -10.20
CA ASP A 106 5.09 -8.98 -9.47
C ASP A 106 4.15 -10.10 -8.94
N HIS A 107 2.86 -9.79 -8.74
CA HIS A 107 1.86 -10.73 -8.20
C HIS A 107 0.76 -11.07 -9.23
N ARG A 108 1.07 -11.06 -10.53
CA ARG A 108 0.11 -11.27 -11.62
C ARG A 108 -0.73 -12.55 -11.49
N GLU A 109 -0.11 -13.64 -11.07
CA GLU A 109 -0.81 -14.91 -10.90
C GLU A 109 -1.97 -14.78 -9.91
N PHE A 110 -1.70 -14.17 -8.77
CA PHE A 110 -2.71 -13.90 -7.75
C PHE A 110 -3.83 -12.99 -8.29
N PHE A 111 -3.50 -11.88 -8.94
CA PHE A 111 -4.51 -10.96 -9.48
C PHE A 111 -5.33 -11.58 -10.61
N ASN A 112 -4.76 -12.46 -11.41
CA ASN A 112 -5.46 -13.14 -12.50
C ASN A 112 -6.34 -14.31 -12.02
N SER A 113 -6.01 -14.93 -10.91
CA SER A 113 -6.82 -16.02 -10.34
C SER A 113 -8.18 -15.55 -9.84
N ASN A 114 -8.33 -14.26 -9.53
CA ASN A 114 -9.58 -13.67 -9.08
C ASN A 114 -10.22 -12.81 -10.19
N PRO A 115 -11.42 -13.18 -10.69
CA PRO A 115 -12.09 -12.46 -11.78
C PRO A 115 -12.32 -10.97 -11.52
N ARG A 116 -12.52 -10.58 -10.25
CA ARG A 116 -12.68 -9.17 -9.88
C ARG A 116 -11.38 -8.38 -9.95
N LEU A 117 -10.25 -9.02 -9.71
CA LEU A 117 -8.92 -8.40 -9.72
C LEU A 117 -8.26 -8.42 -11.10
N SER A 118 -8.65 -9.35 -11.98
CA SER A 118 -8.09 -9.47 -13.34
C SER A 118 -8.28 -8.24 -14.23
N LEU A 119 -9.25 -7.37 -13.91
CA LEU A 119 -9.40 -6.08 -14.60
C LEU A 119 -8.22 -5.14 -14.34
N VAL A 120 -7.56 -5.28 -13.20
CA VAL A 120 -6.42 -4.44 -12.83
C VAL A 120 -5.19 -4.82 -13.66
N THR A 121 -4.92 -6.11 -13.83
CA THR A 121 -3.81 -6.58 -14.69
C THR A 121 -4.02 -6.19 -16.15
N ARG A 122 -5.25 -6.28 -16.67
CA ARG A 122 -5.59 -5.79 -18.02
C ARG A 122 -5.36 -4.28 -18.17
N SER A 123 -5.59 -3.51 -17.12
CA SER A 123 -5.33 -2.06 -17.12
C SER A 123 -3.83 -1.77 -17.17
N LEU A 124 -3.02 -2.58 -16.47
CA LEU A 124 -1.57 -2.50 -16.55
C LEU A 124 -1.05 -2.83 -17.95
N ASP A 125 -1.61 -3.85 -18.60
CA ASP A 125 -1.21 -4.27 -19.96
C ASP A 125 -1.56 -3.22 -21.03
N ARG A 126 -2.60 -2.41 -20.81
CA ARG A 126 -2.99 -1.31 -21.68
C ARG A 126 -2.17 -0.03 -21.44
N MET A 127 -1.36 0.01 -20.41
CA MET A 127 -0.53 1.18 -20.12
C MET A 127 0.56 1.33 -21.17
N LYS A 128 0.81 2.56 -21.63
CA LYS A 128 1.91 2.86 -22.56
C LYS A 128 3.24 2.47 -21.93
N ASN A 129 4.09 1.79 -22.69
CA ASN A 129 5.39 1.30 -22.22
C ASN A 129 6.26 2.41 -21.63
N GLU A 130 6.35 3.55 -22.29
CA GLU A 130 7.11 4.71 -21.81
C GLU A 130 6.68 5.16 -20.41
N ARG A 131 5.36 5.20 -20.14
CA ARG A 131 4.84 5.54 -18.81
C ARG A 131 5.16 4.44 -17.80
N LYS A 132 5.01 3.17 -18.21
CA LYS A 132 5.28 2.02 -17.34
C LYS A 132 6.73 2.02 -16.89
N GLU A 133 7.66 2.20 -17.82
CA GLU A 133 9.10 2.25 -17.51
C GLU A 133 9.44 3.40 -16.57
N LYS A 134 8.91 4.59 -16.84
CA LYS A 134 9.14 5.76 -15.98
C LYS A 134 8.72 5.51 -14.53
N ILE A 135 7.47 5.06 -14.31
CA ILE A 135 6.94 4.88 -12.95
C ILE A 135 7.59 3.68 -12.25
N PHE A 136 7.96 2.64 -12.98
CA PHE A 136 8.66 1.48 -12.41
C PHE A 136 10.08 1.83 -11.99
N PHE A 137 10.78 2.64 -12.77
CA PHE A 137 12.07 3.19 -12.40
C PHE A 137 11.99 4.00 -11.10
N SER A 138 11.05 4.95 -11.03
CA SER A 138 10.83 5.76 -9.81
C SER A 138 10.50 4.91 -8.58
N ALA A 139 9.73 3.83 -8.76
CA ALA A 139 9.40 2.92 -7.68
C ALA A 139 10.62 2.11 -7.19
N THR A 140 11.42 1.63 -8.11
CA THR A 140 12.63 0.86 -7.79
C THR A 140 13.64 1.73 -7.04
N GLU A 141 13.91 2.92 -7.55
CA GLU A 141 14.79 3.89 -6.89
C GLU A 141 14.29 4.24 -5.47
N PHE A 142 12.97 4.41 -5.31
CA PHE A 142 12.40 4.69 -3.99
C PHE A 142 12.58 3.52 -3.02
N ILE A 143 12.35 2.29 -3.45
CA ILE A 143 12.55 1.08 -2.63
C ILE A 143 14.02 0.97 -2.22
N GLU A 144 14.95 1.03 -3.17
CA GLU A 144 16.39 0.93 -2.91
C GLU A 144 16.91 1.99 -1.95
N LYS A 145 16.34 3.19 -2.00
CA LYS A 145 16.74 4.29 -1.12
C LYS A 145 16.17 4.21 0.29
N HIS A 146 15.01 3.60 0.46
CA HIS A 146 14.25 3.68 1.73
C HIS A 146 13.99 2.33 2.41
N THR A 147 14.27 1.23 1.75
CA THR A 147 14.15 -0.12 2.33
C THR A 147 15.49 -0.84 2.20
N ILE A 148 16.11 -1.10 3.32
CA ILE A 148 17.35 -1.85 3.44
C ILE A 148 17.02 -3.29 3.82
#